data_f84ae3769cf11e94280133c7d23075de
#
_entry.id   f84ae3769cf11e94280133c7d23075de
#
_cell.length_a   1.000
_cell.length_b   1.000
_cell.length_c   1.000
_cell.angle_alpha   90.00
_cell.angle_beta   90.00
_cell.angle_gamma   90.00
#
_symmetry.space_group_name_H-M   'P 1'
#
loop_
_entity.id
_entity.type
_entity.pdbx_description
1 polymer ?
#
loop_
_entity_poly.entity_id
_entity_poly.type
_entity_poly.pdbx_seq_one_letter_code
_entity_poly.pdbx_strand_id
1 'polypeptide(L)'
;HPEIRQDHPGSCPKCGMNFESSRWGYLEDPELLQRRLDDALSVHERAEEVGLAWEPEFIDDRNTRLHIQVKGRIDAFNFAETHDLMIRTSNMICVTCTRKDGNYYEATMQIRSSGRKLNEDELAELRGSLDTLLASMEPDPMHFITTEGPVVGGWDATMGSKSLTRSWARTMIQRWGGQSKETNSLVGQKDGMDVTRLTLLYRRPGYDLGDVMRWRDRLWAVSAWQKDGPLMKALDRKEKTGASWRDLEKSVVLSRFVEQVEVDVLNRDASAAEFMDPRNYQMRTVRLPYDD
;
A
#
# COMPACT_ATOMS: atom_id res chain seq x y z
N HIS A 1 -47.67 12.95 -6.54
CA HIS A 1 -46.71 12.52 -7.56
C HIS A 1 -45.33 12.64 -6.96
N PRO A 2 -44.43 11.66 -7.20
CA PRO A 2 -43.02 11.79 -6.88
C PRO A 2 -42.38 12.94 -7.67
N GLU A 3 -41.57 13.75 -6.99
CA GLU A 3 -40.80 14.79 -7.65
C GLU A 3 -39.39 14.26 -7.89
N ILE A 4 -38.87 14.45 -9.09
CA ILE A 4 -37.49 14.08 -9.46
C ILE A 4 -36.70 15.35 -9.71
N ARG A 5 -35.66 15.56 -8.90
CA ARG A 5 -34.74 16.69 -9.08
C ARG A 5 -33.62 16.31 -10.05
N GLN A 6 -33.33 17.20 -11.01
CA GLN A 6 -32.17 17.02 -11.88
C GLN A 6 -30.91 17.43 -11.14
N ASP A 7 -29.92 16.53 -11.10
CA ASP A 7 -28.60 16.81 -10.56
C ASP A 7 -27.54 16.74 -11.65
N HIS A 8 -26.45 17.50 -11.49
CA HIS A 8 -25.31 17.56 -12.40
C HIS A 8 -24.02 17.19 -11.66
N PRO A 9 -23.84 15.90 -11.40
CA PRO A 9 -22.68 15.44 -10.68
C PRO A 9 -21.38 15.68 -11.45
N GLY A 10 -20.29 15.87 -10.69
CA GLY A 10 -18.97 16.00 -11.25
C GLY A 10 -18.30 14.64 -11.43
N SER A 11 -17.60 14.44 -12.54
CA SER A 11 -16.71 13.31 -12.75
C SER A 11 -15.34 13.82 -13.21
N CYS A 12 -14.28 13.24 -12.65
CA CYS A 12 -12.92 13.61 -13.02
C CYS A 12 -12.48 12.81 -14.26
N PRO A 13 -12.30 13.45 -15.43
CA PRO A 13 -11.94 12.74 -16.66
C PRO A 13 -10.52 12.15 -16.63
N LYS A 14 -9.69 12.50 -15.62
CA LYS A 14 -8.32 12.01 -15.50
C LYS A 14 -8.20 10.72 -14.69
N CYS A 15 -9.04 10.54 -13.68
CA CYS A 15 -8.91 9.39 -12.77
C CYS A 15 -10.22 8.64 -12.52
N GLY A 16 -11.35 9.10 -13.09
CA GLY A 16 -12.65 8.46 -12.93
C GLY A 16 -13.35 8.70 -11.60
N MET A 17 -12.75 9.47 -10.67
CA MET A 17 -13.44 9.81 -9.40
C MET A 17 -14.70 10.62 -9.67
N ASN A 18 -15.74 10.33 -8.90
CA ASN A 18 -17.00 11.06 -8.89
C ASN A 18 -17.08 11.99 -7.69
N PHE A 19 -17.70 13.17 -7.88
CA PHE A 19 -17.93 14.14 -6.83
C PHE A 19 -19.34 13.96 -6.28
N GLU A 20 -19.43 13.48 -5.04
CA GLU A 20 -20.66 13.16 -4.34
C GLU A 20 -20.65 13.75 -2.93
N SER A 21 -21.76 14.38 -2.51
CA SER A 21 -21.91 14.92 -1.14
C SER A 21 -20.69 15.71 -0.67
N SER A 22 -20.14 16.57 -1.54
CA SER A 22 -18.95 17.41 -1.29
C SER A 22 -17.63 16.62 -1.14
N ARG A 23 -17.57 15.37 -1.60
CA ARG A 23 -16.38 14.50 -1.54
C ARG A 23 -16.09 13.86 -2.88
N TRP A 24 -14.81 13.57 -3.12
CA TRP A 24 -14.36 12.79 -4.26
C TRP A 24 -14.16 11.34 -3.85
N GLY A 25 -14.68 10.39 -4.62
CA GLY A 25 -14.54 8.96 -4.37
C GLY A 25 -14.71 8.13 -5.64
N TYR A 26 -14.30 6.86 -5.58
CA TYR A 26 -14.60 5.88 -6.59
C TYR A 26 -15.90 5.16 -6.19
N LEU A 27 -16.89 5.21 -7.07
CA LEU A 27 -18.12 4.45 -6.95
C LEU A 27 -18.30 3.66 -8.24
N GLU A 28 -18.72 2.42 -8.12
CA GLU A 28 -19.15 1.62 -9.27
C GLU A 28 -20.40 2.25 -9.89
N ASP A 29 -20.54 2.19 -11.24
CA ASP A 29 -21.64 2.83 -11.94
C ASP A 29 -23.03 2.48 -11.36
N PRO A 30 -23.35 1.22 -11.00
CA PRO A 30 -24.65 0.90 -10.42
C PRO A 30 -24.89 1.56 -9.04
N GLU A 31 -23.85 1.61 -8.18
CA GLU A 31 -23.94 2.25 -6.86
C GLU A 31 -24.11 3.76 -7.00
N LEU A 32 -23.38 4.35 -7.95
CA LEU A 32 -23.47 5.76 -8.26
C LEU A 32 -24.87 6.13 -8.74
N LEU A 33 -25.41 5.35 -9.68
CA LEU A 33 -26.74 5.57 -10.23
C LEU A 33 -27.83 5.39 -9.16
N GLN A 34 -27.70 4.38 -8.29
CA GLN A 34 -28.64 4.16 -7.19
C GLN A 34 -28.64 5.34 -6.21
N ARG A 35 -27.48 5.81 -5.76
CA ARG A 35 -27.40 6.98 -4.87
C ARG A 35 -28.00 8.23 -5.47
N ARG A 36 -27.77 8.47 -6.76
CA ARG A 36 -28.35 9.63 -7.45
C ARG A 36 -29.84 9.52 -7.59
N LEU A 37 -30.36 8.32 -7.78
CA LEU A 37 -31.79 8.07 -7.77
C LEU A 37 -32.39 8.33 -6.40
N ASP A 38 -31.74 7.86 -5.34
CA ASP A 38 -32.18 8.06 -3.95
C ASP A 38 -32.19 9.56 -3.58
N ASP A 39 -31.18 10.32 -4.01
CA ASP A 39 -31.09 11.77 -3.77
C ASP A 39 -32.09 12.57 -4.64
N ALA A 40 -32.41 12.09 -5.83
CA ALA A 40 -33.30 12.77 -6.76
C ALA A 40 -34.78 12.50 -6.48
N LEU A 41 -35.10 11.33 -5.93
CA LEU A 41 -36.48 10.89 -5.72
C LEU A 41 -37.02 11.41 -4.40
N SER A 42 -38.14 12.12 -4.49
CA SER A 42 -38.95 12.51 -3.31
C SER A 42 -40.32 11.86 -3.37
N VAL A 43 -40.64 11.08 -2.38
CA VAL A 43 -41.93 10.39 -2.23
C VAL A 43 -42.73 11.02 -1.07
N HIS A 44 -44.06 11.03 -1.19
CA HIS A 44 -44.90 11.57 -0.14
C HIS A 44 -44.69 10.83 1.19
N GLU A 45 -44.63 11.57 2.30
CA GLU A 45 -44.35 11.03 3.67
C GLU A 45 -45.29 9.92 4.14
N ARG A 46 -46.51 9.87 3.59
CA ARG A 46 -47.53 8.84 3.88
C ARG A 46 -47.44 7.65 2.94
N ALA A 47 -46.47 7.61 2.03
CA ALA A 47 -46.34 6.48 1.15
C ALA A 47 -45.67 5.30 1.90
N GLU A 48 -46.31 4.14 1.82
CA GLU A 48 -45.83 2.89 2.42
C GLU A 48 -45.50 1.87 1.32
N GLU A 49 -44.66 0.88 1.67
CA GLU A 49 -44.26 -0.22 0.77
C GLU A 49 -43.72 0.29 -0.56
N VAL A 50 -42.93 1.37 -0.53
CA VAL A 50 -42.37 1.96 -1.75
C VAL A 50 -41.29 1.06 -2.32
N GLY A 51 -41.55 0.53 -3.53
CA GLY A 51 -40.60 -0.24 -4.34
C GLY A 51 -40.12 0.58 -5.51
N LEU A 52 -38.81 0.50 -5.76
CA LEU A 52 -38.13 1.15 -6.86
C LEU A 52 -37.52 0.11 -7.77
N ALA A 53 -37.75 0.24 -9.08
CA ALA A 53 -37.01 -0.47 -10.13
C ALA A 53 -36.55 0.56 -11.16
N TRP A 54 -35.35 0.39 -11.69
CA TRP A 54 -34.81 1.30 -12.68
C TRP A 54 -33.91 0.56 -13.69
N GLU A 55 -33.87 1.08 -14.90
CA GLU A 55 -33.03 0.58 -16.00
C GLU A 55 -32.24 1.76 -16.60
N PRO A 56 -30.92 1.66 -16.75
CA PRO A 56 -30.13 2.72 -17.36
C PRO A 56 -30.13 2.60 -18.90
N GLU A 57 -30.34 3.71 -19.58
CA GLU A 57 -30.09 3.91 -21.00
C GLU A 57 -28.89 4.88 -21.14
N PHE A 58 -27.73 4.36 -21.52
CA PHE A 58 -26.54 5.17 -21.79
C PHE A 58 -26.70 5.87 -23.16
N ILE A 59 -26.84 7.20 -23.14
CA ILE A 59 -27.01 8.00 -24.36
C ILE A 59 -25.63 8.39 -24.92
N ASP A 60 -24.74 8.87 -24.06
CA ASP A 60 -23.35 9.19 -24.38
C ASP A 60 -22.49 9.19 -23.09
N ASP A 61 -21.20 9.53 -23.20
CA ASP A 61 -20.23 9.53 -22.08
C ASP A 61 -20.61 10.45 -20.90
N ARG A 62 -21.62 11.31 -21.07
CA ARG A 62 -22.04 12.30 -20.07
C ARG A 62 -23.51 12.24 -19.72
N ASN A 63 -24.30 11.56 -20.53
CA ASN A 63 -25.74 11.55 -20.39
C ASN A 63 -26.25 10.11 -20.24
N THR A 64 -26.85 9.83 -19.09
CA THR A 64 -27.52 8.57 -18.82
C THR A 64 -28.97 8.86 -18.47
N ARG A 65 -29.91 8.22 -19.15
CA ARG A 65 -31.32 8.24 -18.82
C ARG A 65 -31.64 7.03 -17.94
N LEU A 66 -32.29 7.26 -16.81
CA LEU A 66 -32.86 6.20 -15.98
C LEU A 66 -34.36 6.12 -16.21
N HIS A 67 -34.82 4.97 -16.67
CA HIS A 67 -36.25 4.64 -16.69
C HIS A 67 -36.63 4.07 -15.31
N ILE A 68 -37.42 4.80 -14.57
CA ILE A 68 -37.73 4.53 -13.16
C ILE A 68 -39.17 4.10 -13.04
N GLN A 69 -39.44 2.97 -12.39
CA GLN A 69 -40.76 2.53 -11.96
C GLN A 69 -40.87 2.66 -10.44
N VAL A 70 -41.81 3.45 -9.99
CA VAL A 70 -42.10 3.62 -8.56
C VAL A 70 -43.44 2.98 -8.28
N LYS A 71 -43.50 2.07 -7.32
CA LYS A 71 -44.72 1.42 -6.84
C LYS A 71 -44.83 1.60 -5.34
N GLY A 72 -46.05 1.73 -4.83
CA GLY A 72 -46.28 1.86 -3.40
C GLY A 72 -47.73 1.96 -3.07
N ARG A 73 -48.01 2.29 -1.81
CA ARG A 73 -49.37 2.47 -1.29
C ARG A 73 -49.46 3.78 -0.51
N ILE A 74 -50.55 4.48 -0.68
CA ILE A 74 -50.94 5.61 0.17
C ILE A 74 -52.33 5.32 0.73
N ASP A 75 -52.41 5.12 2.05
CA ASP A 75 -53.62 4.68 2.73
C ASP A 75 -54.17 3.35 2.13
N ALA A 76 -55.32 3.37 1.49
CA ALA A 76 -55.96 2.23 0.85
C ALA A 76 -55.67 2.11 -0.65
N PHE A 77 -54.89 3.02 -1.24
CA PHE A 77 -54.73 3.12 -2.69
C PHE A 77 -53.32 2.73 -3.09
N ASN A 78 -53.18 1.74 -3.98
CA ASN A 78 -51.93 1.41 -4.62
C ASN A 78 -51.65 2.39 -5.75
N PHE A 79 -50.38 2.75 -5.95
CA PHE A 79 -49.91 3.54 -7.08
C PHE A 79 -48.76 2.83 -7.80
N ALA A 80 -48.66 3.06 -9.09
CA ALA A 80 -47.55 2.66 -9.92
C ALA A 80 -47.34 3.76 -10.98
N GLU A 81 -46.15 4.35 -10.96
CA GLU A 81 -45.80 5.45 -11.85
C GLU A 81 -44.46 5.17 -12.54
N THR A 82 -44.32 5.69 -13.76
CA THR A 82 -43.06 5.59 -14.51
C THR A 82 -42.52 7.00 -14.74
N HIS A 83 -41.25 7.18 -14.49
CA HIS A 83 -40.54 8.46 -14.62
C HIS A 83 -39.23 8.27 -15.37
N ASP A 84 -38.79 9.31 -16.05
CA ASP A 84 -37.49 9.37 -16.70
C ASP A 84 -36.63 10.42 -15.96
N LEU A 85 -35.46 9.99 -15.48
CA LEU A 85 -34.46 10.89 -14.90
C LEU A 85 -33.26 10.99 -15.86
N MET A 86 -32.91 12.21 -16.26
CA MET A 86 -31.71 12.47 -17.05
C MET A 86 -30.57 12.84 -16.11
N ILE A 87 -29.58 11.96 -15.99
CA ILE A 87 -28.33 12.23 -15.27
C ILE A 87 -27.34 12.82 -16.26
N ARG A 88 -26.89 14.05 -16.01
CA ARG A 88 -25.88 14.73 -16.81
C ARG A 88 -24.63 14.88 -16.01
N THR A 89 -23.54 14.20 -16.40
CA THR A 89 -22.25 14.26 -15.73
C THR A 89 -21.43 15.45 -16.25
N SER A 90 -20.96 16.31 -15.36
CA SER A 90 -20.07 17.41 -15.69
C SER A 90 -18.61 17.03 -15.49
N ASN A 91 -17.72 17.42 -16.42
CA ASN A 91 -16.28 17.21 -16.25
C ASN A 91 -15.72 18.21 -15.23
N MET A 92 -15.23 17.69 -14.12
CA MET A 92 -14.57 18.44 -13.07
C MET A 92 -13.25 17.77 -12.71
N ILE A 93 -12.13 18.51 -12.75
CA ILE A 93 -10.85 17.91 -12.33
C ILE A 93 -10.80 17.83 -10.81
N CYS A 94 -10.59 16.62 -10.26
CA CYS A 94 -10.51 16.44 -8.82
C CYS A 94 -9.23 17.08 -8.23
N VAL A 95 -9.27 17.37 -6.93
CA VAL A 95 -8.15 18.01 -6.20
C VAL A 95 -6.85 17.21 -6.35
N THR A 96 -6.92 15.89 -6.32
CA THR A 96 -5.76 15.01 -6.50
C THR A 96 -5.11 15.20 -7.86
N CYS A 97 -5.89 15.18 -8.93
CA CYS A 97 -5.39 15.40 -10.29
C CYS A 97 -4.84 16.81 -10.50
N THR A 98 -5.53 17.83 -9.96
CA THR A 98 -5.04 19.23 -9.99
C THR A 98 -3.68 19.34 -9.30
N ARG A 99 -3.50 18.69 -8.15
CA ARG A 99 -2.23 18.70 -7.41
C ARG A 99 -1.12 17.95 -8.15
N LYS A 100 -1.42 16.77 -8.71
CA LYS A 100 -0.47 16.03 -9.54
C LYS A 100 0.01 16.84 -10.75
N ASP A 101 -0.89 17.49 -11.46
CA ASP A 101 -0.56 18.34 -12.61
C ASP A 101 0.33 19.54 -12.20
N GLY A 102 0.09 20.09 -11.02
CA GLY A 102 0.91 21.16 -10.44
C GLY A 102 2.22 20.69 -9.79
N ASN A 103 2.60 19.43 -9.96
CA ASN A 103 3.79 18.83 -9.32
C ASN A 103 3.83 19.07 -7.79
N TYR A 104 2.66 19.06 -7.15
CA TYR A 104 2.56 19.25 -5.71
C TYR A 104 3.07 18.01 -4.98
N TYR A 105 3.87 18.21 -3.93
CA TYR A 105 4.31 17.19 -3.00
C TYR A 105 4.63 17.76 -1.62
N GLU A 106 4.45 16.97 -0.58
CA GLU A 106 4.81 17.32 0.80
C GLU A 106 6.01 16.51 1.31
N ALA A 107 6.28 15.37 0.69
CA ALA A 107 7.36 14.49 1.11
C ALA A 107 8.13 13.89 -0.05
N THR A 108 9.41 13.59 0.20
CA THR A 108 10.26 12.78 -0.67
C THR A 108 10.65 11.51 0.09
N MET A 109 10.36 10.35 -0.49
CA MET A 109 10.87 9.06 -0.05
C MET A 109 12.15 8.76 -0.83
N GLN A 110 13.22 8.43 -0.12
CA GLN A 110 14.48 7.97 -0.70
C GLN A 110 14.74 6.54 -0.23
N ILE A 111 14.79 5.60 -1.15
CA ILE A 111 15.05 4.18 -0.86
C ILE A 111 16.50 3.87 -1.24
N ARG A 112 17.27 3.38 -0.28
CA ARG A 112 18.67 2.99 -0.44
C ARG A 112 18.94 1.64 0.21
N SER A 113 20.11 1.05 -0.06
CA SER A 113 20.59 -0.14 0.63
C SER A 113 21.92 0.12 1.31
N SER A 114 22.24 -0.69 2.30
CA SER A 114 23.54 -0.72 2.98
C SER A 114 24.43 -1.77 2.32
N GLY A 115 25.63 -1.36 1.92
CA GLY A 115 26.69 -2.28 1.45
C GLY A 115 26.51 -2.90 0.07
N ARG A 116 25.36 -2.73 -0.59
CA ARG A 116 25.09 -3.23 -1.95
C ARG A 116 24.06 -2.38 -2.68
N LYS A 117 23.88 -2.61 -3.95
CA LYS A 117 22.76 -2.04 -4.72
C LYS A 117 21.52 -2.93 -4.57
N LEU A 118 20.34 -2.31 -4.59
CA LEU A 118 19.07 -3.01 -4.74
C LEU A 118 18.95 -3.49 -6.19
N ASN A 119 18.47 -4.71 -6.37
CA ASN A 119 18.13 -5.23 -7.69
C ASN A 119 16.70 -4.80 -8.09
N GLU A 120 16.31 -5.10 -9.33
CA GLU A 120 15.02 -4.70 -9.87
C GLU A 120 13.83 -5.37 -9.14
N ASP A 121 13.98 -6.65 -8.78
CA ASP A 121 12.94 -7.40 -8.05
C ASP A 121 12.70 -6.81 -6.66
N GLU A 122 13.78 -6.48 -5.95
CA GLU A 122 13.70 -5.84 -4.64
C GLU A 122 13.05 -4.45 -4.71
N LEU A 123 13.36 -3.68 -5.75
CA LEU A 123 12.73 -2.39 -5.98
C LEU A 123 11.24 -2.55 -6.30
N ALA A 124 10.88 -3.54 -7.12
CA ALA A 124 9.50 -3.87 -7.43
C ALA A 124 8.71 -4.30 -6.18
N GLU A 125 9.31 -5.15 -5.31
CA GLU A 125 8.70 -5.53 -4.03
C GLU A 125 8.48 -4.34 -3.09
N LEU A 126 9.51 -3.49 -2.94
CA LEU A 126 9.44 -2.29 -2.11
C LEU A 126 8.36 -1.34 -2.63
N ARG A 127 8.29 -1.14 -3.96
CA ARG A 127 7.25 -0.31 -4.59
C ARG A 127 5.86 -0.93 -4.43
N GLY A 128 5.72 -2.22 -4.66
CA GLY A 128 4.44 -2.95 -4.52
C GLY A 128 3.89 -2.92 -3.08
N SER A 129 4.78 -2.78 -2.08
CA SER A 129 4.33 -2.61 -0.69
C SER A 129 3.56 -1.31 -0.44
N LEU A 130 3.81 -0.26 -1.24
CA LEU A 130 3.02 0.98 -1.18
C LEU A 130 1.60 0.76 -1.72
N ASP A 131 1.45 0.02 -2.82
CA ASP A 131 0.13 -0.26 -3.38
C ASP A 131 -0.72 -1.09 -2.40
N THR A 132 -0.09 -2.08 -1.75
CA THR A 132 -0.73 -2.86 -0.68
C THR A 132 -1.14 -1.97 0.51
N LEU A 133 -0.28 -1.05 0.91
CA LEU A 133 -0.57 -0.10 1.98
C LEU A 133 -1.75 0.81 1.61
N LEU A 134 -1.73 1.38 0.40
CA LEU A 134 -2.81 2.25 -0.08
C LEU A 134 -4.16 1.53 -0.14
N ALA A 135 -4.18 0.26 -0.56
CA ALA A 135 -5.39 -0.55 -0.59
C ALA A 135 -5.97 -0.84 0.81
N SER A 136 -5.14 -0.77 1.87
CA SER A 136 -5.56 -0.99 3.26
C SER A 136 -5.94 0.29 4.00
N MET A 137 -5.74 1.46 3.41
CA MET A 137 -6.00 2.77 4.03
C MET A 137 -7.32 3.35 3.56
N GLU A 138 -7.93 4.18 4.40
CA GLU A 138 -9.05 5.01 3.96
C GLU A 138 -8.64 5.93 2.80
N PRO A 139 -9.51 6.10 1.81
CA PRO A 139 -9.25 6.98 0.67
C PRO A 139 -8.95 8.41 1.13
N ASP A 140 -7.79 8.94 0.74
CA ASP A 140 -7.39 10.32 1.02
C ASP A 140 -6.88 10.97 -0.28
N PRO A 141 -7.40 12.16 -0.65
CA PRO A 141 -6.97 12.90 -1.83
C PRO A 141 -5.47 13.24 -1.86
N MET A 142 -4.79 13.15 -0.71
CA MET A 142 -3.34 13.38 -0.59
C MET A 142 -2.50 12.10 -0.75
N HIS A 143 -3.14 10.94 -0.82
CA HIS A 143 -2.44 9.66 -0.98
C HIS A 143 -2.10 9.39 -2.45
N PHE A 144 -1.13 10.12 -2.97
CA PHE A 144 -0.64 9.96 -4.33
C PHE A 144 0.87 10.13 -4.43
N ILE A 145 1.43 9.60 -5.53
CA ILE A 145 2.80 9.86 -5.97
C ILE A 145 2.74 10.90 -7.08
N THR A 146 3.60 11.91 -7.00
CA THR A 146 3.75 12.94 -8.03
C THR A 146 4.77 12.50 -9.08
N THR A 147 5.96 12.12 -8.63
CA THR A 147 7.03 11.59 -9.48
C THR A 147 7.72 10.43 -8.78
N GLU A 148 8.20 9.47 -9.52
CA GLU A 148 8.97 8.36 -9.01
C GLU A 148 9.96 7.84 -10.07
N GLY A 149 11.08 7.27 -9.62
CA GLY A 149 12.02 6.68 -10.53
C GLY A 149 13.35 6.25 -9.91
N PRO A 150 14.14 5.49 -10.68
CA PRO A 150 15.46 5.07 -10.26
C PRO A 150 16.41 6.26 -10.18
N VAL A 151 17.29 6.22 -9.19
CA VAL A 151 18.40 7.15 -9.00
C VAL A 151 19.70 6.38 -8.74
N VAL A 152 20.82 7.07 -8.79
CA VAL A 152 22.10 6.43 -8.46
C VAL A 152 22.06 5.87 -7.03
N GLY A 153 22.16 4.55 -6.92
CA GLY A 153 22.19 3.84 -5.64
C GLY A 153 20.83 3.58 -5.00
N GLY A 154 19.72 3.72 -5.73
CA GLY A 154 18.39 3.42 -5.20
C GLY A 154 17.24 3.95 -6.03
N TRP A 155 16.20 4.40 -5.35
CA TRP A 155 14.97 4.86 -5.95
C TRP A 155 14.35 6.00 -5.13
N ASP A 156 13.79 7.00 -5.79
CA ASP A 156 13.17 8.15 -5.14
C ASP A 156 11.72 8.32 -5.61
N ALA A 157 10.88 8.80 -4.70
CA ALA A 157 9.51 9.20 -5.00
C ALA A 157 9.14 10.50 -4.28
N THR A 158 8.41 11.37 -4.97
CA THR A 158 7.75 12.53 -4.34
C THR A 158 6.28 12.20 -4.09
N MET A 159 5.80 12.49 -2.90
CA MET A 159 4.52 12.03 -2.39
C MET A 159 3.67 13.18 -1.88
N GLY A 160 2.36 13.12 -2.10
CA GLY A 160 1.39 14.13 -1.68
C GLY A 160 1.24 14.25 -0.16
N SER A 161 1.60 13.22 0.60
CA SER A 161 1.35 13.15 2.04
C SER A 161 2.58 12.73 2.85
N LYS A 162 2.92 13.50 3.89
CA LYS A 162 3.95 13.15 4.88
C LYS A 162 3.56 11.92 5.71
N SER A 163 2.27 11.79 6.05
CA SER A 163 1.76 10.66 6.83
C SER A 163 1.86 9.35 6.07
N LEU A 164 1.49 9.34 4.79
CA LEU A 164 1.64 8.18 3.90
C LEU A 164 3.12 7.77 3.79
N THR A 165 4.02 8.74 3.58
CA THR A 165 5.46 8.48 3.47
C THR A 165 6.02 7.80 4.72
N ARG A 166 5.62 8.28 5.91
CA ARG A 166 6.02 7.67 7.19
C ARG A 166 5.43 6.28 7.39
N SER A 167 4.17 6.08 7.00
CA SER A 167 3.51 4.77 7.10
C SER A 167 4.19 3.75 6.19
N TRP A 168 4.52 4.15 4.96
CA TRP A 168 5.25 3.28 4.05
C TRP A 168 6.64 2.90 4.56
N ALA A 169 7.40 3.86 5.09
CA ALA A 169 8.70 3.57 5.71
C ALA A 169 8.58 2.58 6.88
N ARG A 170 7.55 2.71 7.72
CA ARG A 170 7.29 1.77 8.83
C ARG A 170 6.97 0.38 8.31
N THR A 171 6.15 0.26 7.27
CA THR A 171 5.83 -1.03 6.61
C THR A 171 7.11 -1.69 6.08
N MET A 172 7.97 -0.93 5.40
CA MET A 172 9.24 -1.44 4.89
C MET A 172 10.16 -1.92 6.02
N ILE A 173 10.28 -1.14 7.10
CA ILE A 173 11.12 -1.52 8.25
C ILE A 173 10.58 -2.79 8.94
N GLN A 174 9.27 -2.92 9.08
CA GLN A 174 8.66 -4.11 9.68
C GLN A 174 8.90 -5.37 8.83
N ARG A 175 8.83 -5.24 7.51
CA ARG A 175 8.94 -6.39 6.60
C ARG A 175 10.39 -6.78 6.29
N TRP A 176 11.24 -5.81 6.02
CA TRP A 176 12.61 -6.05 5.53
C TRP A 176 13.70 -5.53 6.47
N GLY A 177 13.31 -5.04 7.63
CA GLY A 177 14.26 -4.42 8.55
C GLY A 177 14.79 -3.08 8.05
N GLY A 178 15.92 -2.67 8.58
CA GLY A 178 16.57 -1.42 8.20
C GLY A 178 16.18 -0.24 9.08
N GLN A 179 16.54 0.93 8.63
CA GLN A 179 16.36 2.16 9.39
C GLN A 179 15.86 3.29 8.50
N SER A 180 15.17 4.24 9.11
CA SER A 180 14.79 5.47 8.43
C SER A 180 15.36 6.70 9.13
N LYS A 181 15.61 7.74 8.34
CA LYS A 181 15.99 9.06 8.81
C LYS A 181 15.09 10.10 8.19
N GLU A 182 14.55 10.99 9.03
CA GLU A 182 13.72 12.10 8.60
C GLU A 182 14.48 13.42 8.69
N THR A 183 14.25 14.28 7.70
CA THR A 183 14.65 15.69 7.71
C THR A 183 13.51 16.54 7.19
N ASN A 184 13.34 17.74 7.75
CA ASN A 184 12.34 18.68 7.28
C ASN A 184 13.04 19.95 6.80
N SER A 185 12.61 20.47 5.66
CA SER A 185 13.05 21.74 5.10
C SER A 185 11.89 22.74 5.08
N LEU A 186 12.13 23.95 5.54
CA LEU A 186 11.18 25.05 5.43
C LEU A 186 11.07 25.48 3.96
N VAL A 187 9.86 25.54 3.43
CA VAL A 187 9.59 25.95 2.03
C VAL A 187 8.75 27.23 1.94
N GLY A 188 8.24 27.74 3.05
CA GLY A 188 7.47 28.98 3.11
C GLY A 188 6.64 29.08 4.37
N GLN A 189 5.78 30.08 4.41
CA GLN A 189 4.77 30.27 5.46
C GLN A 189 3.39 30.44 4.83
N LYS A 190 2.38 29.87 5.46
CA LYS A 190 0.98 30.03 5.10
C LYS A 190 0.17 30.30 6.37
N ASP A 191 -0.59 31.38 6.37
CA ASP A 191 -1.42 31.80 7.51
C ASP A 191 -0.63 31.88 8.85
N GLY A 192 0.64 32.36 8.78
CA GLY A 192 1.53 32.47 9.93
C GLY A 192 2.17 31.14 10.40
N MET A 193 1.87 30.01 9.74
CA MET A 193 2.43 28.70 10.03
C MET A 193 3.52 28.31 9.02
N ASP A 194 4.57 27.72 9.53
CA ASP A 194 5.66 27.22 8.70
C ASP A 194 5.20 26.03 7.84
N VAL A 195 5.40 26.15 6.53
CA VAL A 195 5.18 25.06 5.58
C VAL A 195 6.51 24.34 5.35
N THR A 196 6.54 23.06 5.70
CA THR A 196 7.75 22.24 5.58
C THR A 196 7.55 21.09 4.61
N ARG A 197 8.63 20.66 3.95
CA ARG A 197 8.70 19.40 3.21
C ARG A 197 9.51 18.37 3.99
N LEU A 198 9.01 17.14 4.02
CA LEU A 198 9.67 15.99 4.62
C LEU A 198 10.59 15.33 3.58
N THR A 199 11.82 15.02 3.93
CA THR A 199 12.64 14.03 3.23
C THR A 199 12.85 12.86 4.17
N LEU A 200 12.41 11.66 3.74
CA LEU A 200 12.54 10.43 4.49
C LEU A 200 13.45 9.48 3.70
N LEU A 201 14.59 9.17 4.28
CA LEU A 201 15.52 8.16 3.79
C LEU A 201 15.19 6.84 4.47
N TYR A 202 14.80 5.81 3.71
CA TYR A 202 14.79 4.42 4.15
C TYR A 202 16.03 3.70 3.64
N ARG A 203 16.71 2.98 4.50
CA ARG A 203 17.90 2.19 4.16
C ARG A 203 17.67 0.72 4.51
N ARG A 204 17.47 -0.10 3.45
CA ARG A 204 17.36 -1.55 3.57
C ARG A 204 18.71 -2.14 3.98
N PRO A 205 18.78 -3.11 4.90
CA PRO A 205 20.03 -3.82 5.20
C PRO A 205 20.53 -4.61 3.99
N GLY A 206 21.82 -4.88 3.97
CA GLY A 206 22.45 -5.69 2.92
C GLY A 206 22.21 -7.21 3.07
N TYR A 207 21.43 -7.61 4.05
CA TYR A 207 21.11 -9.00 4.43
C TYR A 207 19.62 -9.14 4.76
N ASP A 208 19.12 -10.36 4.72
CA ASP A 208 17.73 -10.69 4.99
C ASP A 208 17.60 -11.73 6.13
N LEU A 209 16.36 -12.00 6.58
CA LEU A 209 16.10 -13.02 7.59
C LEU A 209 16.57 -14.39 7.10
N GLY A 210 17.22 -15.14 7.97
CA GLY A 210 17.79 -16.45 7.65
C GLY A 210 19.18 -16.41 7.02
N ASP A 211 19.67 -15.25 6.58
CA ASP A 211 21.03 -15.11 6.08
C ASP A 211 22.04 -15.43 7.17
N VAL A 212 23.14 -16.10 6.80
CA VAL A 212 24.26 -16.39 7.66
C VAL A 212 25.37 -15.37 7.43
N MET A 213 25.81 -14.76 8.52
CA MET A 213 26.79 -13.68 8.51
C MET A 213 27.98 -13.98 9.40
N ARG A 214 29.16 -13.45 9.03
CA ARG A 214 30.31 -13.37 9.93
C ARG A 214 30.27 -12.03 10.67
N TRP A 215 30.13 -12.10 11.99
CA TRP A 215 30.17 -10.95 12.88
C TRP A 215 30.95 -11.30 14.16
N ARG A 216 31.84 -10.44 14.58
CA ARG A 216 32.74 -10.67 15.72
C ARG A 216 33.45 -12.02 15.65
N ASP A 217 34.00 -12.33 14.48
CA ASP A 217 34.74 -13.58 14.18
C ASP A 217 33.94 -14.88 14.36
N ARG A 218 32.61 -14.80 14.41
CA ARG A 218 31.71 -15.94 14.56
C ARG A 218 30.61 -15.94 13.53
N LEU A 219 29.94 -17.08 13.40
CA LEU A 219 28.82 -17.28 12.49
C LEU A 219 27.50 -17.05 13.19
N TRP A 220 26.67 -16.24 12.58
CA TRP A 220 25.37 -15.86 13.11
C TRP A 220 24.32 -15.93 12.00
N ALA A 221 23.12 -16.42 12.32
CA ALA A 221 21.95 -16.28 11.47
C ALA A 221 21.10 -15.07 11.89
N VAL A 222 20.57 -14.35 10.91
CA VAL A 222 19.62 -13.26 11.17
C VAL A 222 18.25 -13.86 11.47
N SER A 223 17.76 -13.70 12.71
CA SER A 223 16.55 -14.40 13.16
C SER A 223 15.30 -13.54 13.26
N ALA A 224 15.44 -12.24 13.50
CA ALA A 224 14.31 -11.32 13.56
C ALA A 224 14.76 -9.86 13.40
N TRP A 225 13.84 -8.99 13.05
CA TRP A 225 14.06 -7.55 13.05
C TRP A 225 13.69 -6.94 14.39
N GLN A 226 14.52 -6.03 14.88
CA GLN A 226 14.27 -5.22 16.07
C GLN A 226 14.49 -3.73 15.72
N LYS A 227 14.08 -2.84 16.61
CA LYS A 227 14.16 -1.38 16.38
C LYS A 227 15.58 -0.90 16.04
N ASP A 228 16.56 -1.35 16.79
CA ASP A 228 17.94 -0.84 16.70
C ASP A 228 18.86 -1.73 15.85
N GLY A 229 18.33 -2.82 15.30
CA GLY A 229 19.07 -3.77 14.48
C GLY A 229 18.43 -5.17 14.48
N PRO A 230 19.05 -6.17 13.86
CA PRO A 230 18.55 -7.53 13.88
C PRO A 230 18.85 -8.28 15.18
N LEU A 231 18.01 -9.24 15.50
CA LEU A 231 18.33 -10.30 16.46
C LEU A 231 19.13 -11.37 15.73
N MET A 232 20.31 -11.66 16.24
CA MET A 232 21.25 -12.65 15.71
C MET A 232 21.21 -13.92 16.55
N LYS A 233 21.15 -15.09 15.90
CA LYS A 233 21.26 -16.41 16.53
C LYS A 233 22.62 -17.00 16.18
N ALA A 234 23.42 -17.33 17.21
CA ALA A 234 24.70 -18.00 16.99
C ALA A 234 24.49 -19.40 16.41
N LEU A 235 25.37 -19.81 15.48
CA LEU A 235 25.31 -21.16 14.90
C LEU A 235 26.12 -22.20 15.69
N ASP A 236 26.97 -21.75 16.62
CA ASP A 236 27.88 -22.63 17.38
C ASP A 236 27.45 -22.84 18.83
N ARG A 237 26.37 -22.18 19.28
CA ARG A 237 25.84 -22.28 20.66
C ARG A 237 24.44 -21.73 20.81
N LYS A 238 23.78 -22.03 21.95
CA LYS A 238 22.50 -21.42 22.36
C LYS A 238 22.68 -19.95 22.78
N GLU A 239 22.88 -19.08 21.82
CA GLU A 239 23.03 -17.65 22.08
C GLU A 239 22.21 -16.84 21.08
N LYS A 240 21.44 -15.89 21.59
CA LYS A 240 20.78 -14.86 20.78
C LYS A 240 21.20 -13.50 21.30
N THR A 241 21.57 -12.60 20.41
CA THR A 241 21.98 -11.24 20.77
C THR A 241 21.48 -10.24 19.76
N GLY A 242 21.12 -9.03 20.22
CA GLY A 242 20.83 -7.92 19.32
C GLY A 242 22.13 -7.34 18.78
N ALA A 243 22.16 -7.04 17.49
CA ALA A 243 23.24 -6.28 16.86
C ALA A 243 22.70 -4.95 16.35
N SER A 244 23.46 -3.86 16.49
CA SER A 244 23.03 -2.59 15.91
C SER A 244 23.21 -2.58 14.39
N TRP A 245 22.43 -1.76 13.67
CA TRP A 245 22.60 -1.57 12.22
C TRP A 245 24.04 -1.15 11.88
N ARG A 246 24.66 -0.33 12.74
CA ARG A 246 26.02 0.16 12.58
C ARG A 246 27.06 -0.93 12.75
N ASP A 247 26.87 -1.83 13.71
CA ASP A 247 27.81 -2.94 13.98
C ASP A 247 27.88 -3.92 12.80
N LEU A 248 26.78 -4.07 12.08
CA LEU A 248 26.67 -4.98 10.93
C LEU A 248 26.99 -4.34 9.59
N GLU A 249 27.25 -3.04 9.53
CA GLU A 249 27.52 -2.34 8.27
C GLU A 249 28.73 -2.93 7.50
N LYS A 250 29.72 -3.44 8.25
CA LYS A 250 30.94 -4.06 7.70
C LYS A 250 30.93 -5.59 7.77
N SER A 251 29.84 -6.21 8.22
CA SER A 251 29.76 -7.66 8.30
C SER A 251 29.59 -8.29 6.92
N VAL A 252 30.06 -9.53 6.78
CA VAL A 252 30.04 -10.25 5.51
C VAL A 252 28.93 -11.31 5.55
N VAL A 253 28.05 -11.26 4.57
CA VAL A 253 27.07 -12.33 4.33
C VAL A 253 27.79 -13.50 3.69
N LEU A 254 27.74 -14.66 4.33
CA LEU A 254 28.41 -15.87 3.86
C LEU A 254 27.46 -16.82 3.14
N SER A 255 26.20 -16.83 3.51
CA SER A 255 25.16 -17.64 2.86
C SER A 255 23.85 -16.89 2.89
N ARG A 256 23.24 -16.72 1.72
CA ARG A 256 21.91 -16.18 1.57
C ARG A 256 20.88 -17.25 1.90
N PHE A 257 19.82 -16.88 2.59
CA PHE A 257 18.74 -17.80 2.90
C PHE A 257 18.15 -18.47 1.67
N VAL A 258 17.96 -17.69 0.60
CA VAL A 258 17.44 -18.18 -0.69
C VAL A 258 18.37 -19.17 -1.41
N GLU A 259 19.66 -19.22 -1.05
CA GLU A 259 20.65 -20.15 -1.59
C GLU A 259 20.85 -21.38 -0.71
N GLN A 260 20.25 -21.40 0.48
CA GLN A 260 20.33 -22.54 1.40
C GLN A 260 19.50 -23.71 0.84
N VAL A 261 20.00 -24.90 1.08
CA VAL A 261 19.40 -26.12 0.59
C VAL A 261 18.91 -26.92 1.79
N GLU A 262 17.65 -27.32 1.77
CA GLU A 262 17.09 -28.25 2.74
C GLU A 262 17.63 -29.67 2.46
N VAL A 263 18.05 -30.37 3.49
CA VAL A 263 18.60 -31.71 3.38
C VAL A 263 17.93 -32.65 4.38
N ASP A 264 17.70 -33.88 3.95
CA ASP A 264 17.25 -34.96 4.83
C ASP A 264 18.41 -35.50 5.65
N VAL A 265 18.26 -35.48 6.98
CA VAL A 265 19.25 -36.06 7.89
C VAL A 265 19.03 -37.56 7.97
N LEU A 266 19.99 -38.33 7.51
CA LEU A 266 19.93 -39.81 7.47
C LEU A 266 20.34 -40.46 8.79
N ASN A 267 21.33 -39.83 9.45
CA ASN A 267 21.79 -40.30 10.76
C ASN A 267 22.23 -39.09 11.59
N ARG A 268 22.04 -39.17 12.91
CA ARG A 268 22.41 -38.09 13.83
C ARG A 268 22.84 -38.68 15.18
N ASP A 269 23.95 -38.16 15.68
CA ASP A 269 24.36 -38.34 17.07
C ASP A 269 24.47 -37.01 17.80
N ALA A 270 24.95 -36.97 19.02
CA ALA A 270 25.07 -35.74 19.83
C ALA A 270 26.09 -34.72 19.26
N SER A 271 26.93 -35.10 18.32
CA SER A 271 28.05 -34.28 17.84
C SER A 271 28.05 -34.07 16.33
N ALA A 272 27.37 -34.91 15.58
CA ALA A 272 27.39 -34.91 14.12
C ALA A 272 26.05 -35.31 13.50
N ALA A 273 25.83 -34.88 12.28
CA ALA A 273 24.74 -35.32 11.44
C ALA A 273 25.26 -35.73 10.08
N GLU A 274 24.69 -36.82 9.54
CA GLU A 274 24.97 -37.34 8.20
C GLU A 274 23.76 -37.06 7.31
N PHE A 275 24.01 -36.54 6.14
CA PHE A 275 22.99 -36.24 5.12
C PHE A 275 23.53 -36.54 3.73
N MET A 276 22.64 -36.72 2.78
CA MET A 276 22.97 -36.78 1.38
C MET A 276 22.88 -35.40 0.77
N ASP A 277 23.99 -34.93 0.19
CA ASP A 277 24.01 -33.64 -0.53
C ASP A 277 23.13 -33.75 -1.79
N PRO A 278 22.01 -33.03 -1.90
CA PRO A 278 21.10 -33.16 -3.03
C PRO A 278 21.68 -32.68 -4.36
N ARG A 279 22.81 -31.99 -4.34
CA ARG A 279 23.49 -31.48 -5.54
C ARG A 279 24.33 -32.55 -6.25
N ASN A 280 24.87 -33.48 -5.50
CA ASN A 280 25.80 -34.51 -6.05
C ASN A 280 25.59 -35.91 -5.49
N TYR A 281 24.59 -36.11 -4.63
CA TYR A 281 24.21 -37.38 -3.97
C TYR A 281 25.34 -38.00 -3.15
N GLN A 282 26.30 -37.19 -2.70
CA GLN A 282 27.38 -37.68 -1.83
C GLN A 282 26.99 -37.59 -0.37
N MET A 283 27.35 -38.61 0.38
CA MET A 283 27.21 -38.56 1.84
C MET A 283 28.16 -37.53 2.44
N ARG A 284 27.61 -36.71 3.29
CA ARG A 284 28.31 -35.65 4.02
C ARG A 284 28.07 -35.81 5.51
N THR A 285 29.13 -35.71 6.30
CA THR A 285 29.05 -35.64 7.74
C THR A 285 29.39 -34.20 8.16
N VAL A 286 28.51 -33.56 8.90
CA VAL A 286 28.75 -32.24 9.47
C VAL A 286 28.72 -32.32 11.00
N ARG A 287 29.62 -31.60 11.62
CA ARG A 287 29.61 -31.42 13.07
C ARG A 287 28.44 -30.52 13.48
N LEU A 288 27.63 -30.98 14.39
CA LEU A 288 26.56 -30.18 14.95
C LEU A 288 27.13 -29.18 15.96
N PRO A 289 26.86 -27.89 15.78
CA PRO A 289 27.47 -26.87 16.63
C PRO A 289 26.90 -26.88 18.03
N TYR A 290 25.64 -27.20 18.18
CA TYR A 290 24.92 -27.30 19.45
C TYR A 290 23.52 -27.86 19.23
N ASP A 291 23.11 -28.74 20.12
CA ASP A 291 21.76 -29.31 20.06
C ASP A 291 20.83 -28.68 21.10
N ASP A 292 19.59 -28.37 20.69
CA ASP A 292 18.51 -27.93 21.56
C ASP A 292 17.63 -29.11 22.00
#